data_77388976f90c81cb6f1a0848cda8f9b1
#
_entry.id   77388976f90c81cb6f1a0848cda8f9b1
#
_cell.length_a   1.000
_cell.length_b   1.000
_cell.length_c   1.000
_cell.angle_alpha   90.00
_cell.angle_beta   90.00
_cell.angle_gamma   90.00
#
_symmetry.space_group_name_H-M   'P 1'
#
loop_
_entity.id
_entity.type
_entity.pdbx_description
1 polymer ?
#
loop_
_entity_poly.entity_id
_entity_poly.type
_entity_poly.pdbx_seq_one_letter_code
_entity_poly.pdbx_strand_id
1 'polypeptide(L)'
;MSTGVTVLLFGPVASSLRRRRVHIDATNVHDVVRAVDDMTGGAFAPWVDACRVFVNGEPAGEARLAHLRAGDEVAFLPPSSGG
;
A
#
# COMPACT_ATOMS: atom_id res chain seq x y z
N MET A 1 -13.84 15.00 -9.22
CA MET A 1 -13.37 14.80 -7.87
C MET A 1 -12.60 13.49 -7.78
N SER A 2 -11.50 13.52 -7.11
CA SER A 2 -10.66 12.33 -6.99
C SER A 2 -11.24 11.39 -5.95
N THR A 3 -11.31 10.09 -6.28
CA THR A 3 -11.63 9.05 -5.33
C THR A 3 -10.36 8.38 -4.83
N GLY A 4 -9.22 8.97 -5.14
CA GLY A 4 -7.94 8.35 -4.87
C GLY A 4 -7.54 8.34 -3.43
N VAL A 5 -6.71 7.38 -3.09
CA VAL A 5 -6.07 7.29 -1.79
C VAL A 5 -4.58 7.51 -1.96
N THR A 6 -3.93 7.96 -0.89
CA THR A 6 -2.48 8.11 -0.88
C THR A 6 -1.88 6.82 -0.34
N VAL A 7 -0.92 6.28 -1.07
CA VAL A 7 -0.24 5.05 -0.66
C VAL A 7 1.20 5.39 -0.32
N LEU A 8 1.61 5.05 0.89
CA LEU A 8 2.98 5.24 1.35
C LEU A 8 3.74 3.93 1.21
N LEU A 9 4.86 4.00 0.53
CA LEU A 9 5.71 2.85 0.25
C LEU A 9 7.04 3.00 0.95
N PHE A 10 7.56 1.89 1.43
CA PHE A 10 8.84 1.86 2.15
C PHE A 10 9.67 0.69 1.65
N GLY A 11 10.96 0.73 1.95
CA GLY A 11 11.86 -0.36 1.63
C GLY A 11 12.10 -0.57 0.14
N PRO A 12 12.30 -1.81 -0.29
CA PRO A 12 12.68 -2.09 -1.69
C PRO A 12 11.68 -1.59 -2.73
N VAL A 13 10.40 -1.61 -2.41
CA VAL A 13 9.38 -1.15 -3.36
C VAL A 13 9.50 0.34 -3.61
N ALA A 14 9.69 1.11 -2.54
CA ALA A 14 9.89 2.54 -2.68
C ALA A 14 11.14 2.85 -3.50
N SER A 15 12.21 2.11 -3.25
CA SER A 15 13.45 2.29 -4.01
C SER A 15 13.28 1.94 -5.48
N SER A 16 12.57 0.86 -5.76
CA SER A 16 12.33 0.42 -7.12
C SER A 16 11.53 1.44 -7.92
N LEU A 17 10.52 2.02 -7.33
CA LEU A 17 9.68 3.02 -7.97
C LEU A 17 10.26 4.43 -7.88
N ARG A 18 11.28 4.63 -7.04
CA ARG A 18 11.84 5.94 -6.73
C ARG A 18 10.78 6.90 -6.20
N ARG A 19 9.80 6.34 -5.49
CA ARG A 19 8.70 7.09 -4.91
C ARG A 19 8.34 6.50 -3.57
N ARG A 20 8.08 7.38 -2.61
CA ARG A 20 7.58 6.96 -1.31
C ARG A 20 6.08 7.15 -1.20
N ARG A 21 5.51 7.92 -2.10
CA ARG A 21 4.09 8.25 -2.07
C ARG A 21 3.55 8.17 -3.47
N VAL A 22 2.49 7.41 -3.64
CA VAL A 22 1.77 7.33 -4.90
C VAL A 22 0.30 7.54 -4.64
N HIS A 23 -0.41 8.03 -5.63
CA HIS A 23 -1.84 8.26 -5.54
C HIS A 23 -2.55 7.21 -6.41
N ILE A 24 -3.45 6.46 -5.80
CA ILE A 24 -4.13 5.35 -6.45
C ILE A 24 -5.63 5.52 -6.35
N ASP A 25 -6.35 5.37 -7.45
CA ASP A 25 -7.80 5.35 -7.43
C ASP A 25 -8.25 3.95 -7.03
N ALA A 26 -8.69 3.82 -5.80
CA ALA A 26 -9.12 2.54 -5.26
C ALA A 26 -10.09 2.77 -4.12
N THR A 27 -10.97 1.81 -3.90
CA THR A 27 -11.96 1.86 -2.84
C THR A 27 -11.74 0.78 -1.78
N ASN A 28 -10.69 0.00 -1.91
CA ASN A 28 -10.32 -1.01 -0.92
C ASN A 28 -8.84 -1.32 -1.05
N VAL A 29 -8.31 -1.97 -0.02
CA VAL A 29 -6.88 -2.27 0.02
C VAL A 29 -6.47 -3.28 -1.06
N HIS A 30 -7.35 -4.22 -1.37
CA HIS A 30 -7.06 -5.20 -2.42
C HIS A 30 -6.77 -4.51 -3.75
N ASP A 31 -7.57 -3.54 -4.12
CA ASP A 31 -7.37 -2.79 -5.37
C ASP A 31 -6.10 -1.95 -5.33
N VAL A 32 -5.75 -1.42 -4.16
CA VAL A 32 -4.48 -0.71 -3.99
C VAL A 32 -3.32 -1.65 -4.27
N VAL A 33 -3.36 -2.84 -3.69
CA VAL A 33 -2.29 -3.83 -3.90
C VAL A 33 -2.15 -4.18 -5.37
N ARG A 34 -3.27 -4.39 -6.05
CA ARG A 34 -3.23 -4.72 -7.48
C ARG A 34 -2.61 -3.60 -8.30
N ALA A 35 -2.99 -2.37 -8.01
CA ALA A 35 -2.47 -1.22 -8.75
C ALA A 35 -0.96 -1.06 -8.56
N VAL A 36 -0.49 -1.18 -7.32
CA VAL A 36 0.94 -1.08 -7.06
C VAL A 36 1.69 -2.27 -7.65
N ASP A 37 1.09 -3.45 -7.59
CA ASP A 37 1.69 -4.63 -8.19
C ASP A 37 1.91 -4.44 -9.70
N ASP A 38 0.92 -3.86 -10.39
CA ASP A 38 1.05 -3.54 -11.81
C ASP A 38 2.19 -2.54 -12.05
N MET A 39 2.33 -1.56 -11.18
CA MET A 39 3.41 -0.57 -11.30
C MET A 39 4.79 -1.17 -11.12
N THR A 40 4.89 -2.28 -10.41
CA THR A 40 6.16 -2.92 -10.12
C THR A 40 6.42 -4.18 -10.96
N GLY A 41 5.56 -4.43 -11.93
CA GLY A 41 5.74 -5.61 -12.79
C GLY A 41 5.49 -6.92 -12.07
N GLY A 42 4.66 -6.92 -11.05
CA GLY A 42 4.31 -8.13 -10.31
C GLY A 42 5.17 -8.38 -9.07
N ALA A 43 6.05 -7.46 -8.72
CA ALA A 43 6.95 -7.66 -7.60
C ALA A 43 6.34 -7.32 -6.24
N PHE A 44 5.25 -6.57 -6.23
CA PHE A 44 4.69 -6.07 -4.98
C PHE A 44 3.82 -7.08 -4.24
N ALA A 45 2.95 -7.77 -4.95
CA ALA A 45 1.98 -8.65 -4.32
C ALA A 45 2.61 -9.72 -3.42
N PRO A 46 3.69 -10.42 -3.85
CA PRO A 46 4.34 -11.37 -2.96
C PRO A 46 4.94 -10.74 -1.72
N TRP A 47 5.37 -9.49 -1.84
CA TRP A 47 6.01 -8.79 -0.74
C TRP A 47 5.00 -8.28 0.29
N VAL A 48 3.80 -7.98 -0.17
CA VAL A 48 2.78 -7.38 0.70
C VAL A 48 2.34 -8.30 1.83
N ASP A 49 2.42 -9.60 1.64
CA ASP A 49 2.05 -10.54 2.68
C ASP A 49 2.95 -10.45 3.91
N ALA A 50 4.16 -9.96 3.73
CA ALA A 50 5.10 -9.77 4.82
C ALA A 50 5.00 -8.38 5.44
N CYS A 51 4.22 -7.49 4.84
CA CYS A 51 4.12 -6.12 5.30
C CYS A 51 3.05 -5.96 6.37
N ARG A 52 3.24 -4.93 7.19
CA ARG A 52 2.17 -4.44 8.04
C ARG A 52 1.47 -3.32 7.27
N VAL A 53 0.14 -3.35 7.30
CA VAL A 53 -0.65 -2.36 6.60
C VAL A 53 -1.32 -1.45 7.61
N PHE A 54 -1.18 -0.16 7.40
CA PHE A 54 -1.81 0.86 8.23
C PHE A 54 -2.73 1.70 7.36
N VAL A 55 -3.91 1.97 7.86
CA VAL A 55 -4.85 2.88 7.20
C VAL A 55 -5.04 4.07 8.12
N ASN A 56 -4.69 5.26 7.63
CA ASN A 56 -4.74 6.50 8.39
C ASN A 56 -4.00 6.38 9.74
N GLY A 57 -2.85 5.71 9.72
CA GLY A 57 -2.01 5.58 10.90
C GLY A 57 -2.40 4.48 11.86
N GLU A 58 -3.44 3.74 11.57
CA GLU A 58 -3.89 2.66 12.44
C GLU A 58 -3.67 1.29 11.80
N PRO A 59 -3.25 0.29 12.57
CA PRO A 59 -3.09 -1.05 12.03
C PRO A 59 -4.43 -1.54 11.45
N ALA A 60 -4.38 -2.03 10.26
CA ALA A 60 -5.59 -2.40 9.55
C ALA A 60 -5.81 -3.90 9.58
N GLY A 61 -5.89 -4.51 10.73
CA GLY A 61 -6.22 -5.92 10.95
C GLY A 61 -6.37 -6.74 9.67
N GLU A 62 -7.61 -7.02 9.29
CA GLU A 62 -7.92 -7.67 8.02
C GLU A 62 -8.04 -6.61 6.93
N ALA A 63 -6.96 -5.90 6.72
CA ALA A 63 -6.92 -4.72 5.87
C ALA A 63 -7.41 -4.97 4.46
N ARG A 64 -7.22 -6.18 3.95
CA ARG A 64 -7.59 -6.49 2.58
C ARG A 64 -9.08 -6.34 2.32
N LEU A 65 -9.88 -6.38 3.38
CA LEU A 65 -11.31 -6.24 3.29
C LEU A 65 -11.78 -4.83 3.62
N ALA A 66 -10.87 -3.97 4.03
CA ALA A 66 -11.23 -2.63 4.45
C ALA A 66 -11.62 -1.76 3.25
N HIS A 67 -12.72 -1.05 3.40
CA HIS A 67 -13.11 -0.04 2.43
C HIS A 67 -12.31 1.23 2.66
N LEU A 68 -11.95 1.87 1.56
CA LEU A 68 -11.22 3.11 1.59
C LEU A 68 -12.06 4.23 1.01
N ARG A 69 -11.87 5.42 1.56
CA ARG A 69 -12.54 6.63 1.09
C ARG A 69 -11.51 7.55 0.46
N ALA A 70 -11.99 8.45 -0.39
CA ALA A 70 -11.11 9.46 -0.98
C ALA A 70 -10.34 10.19 0.12
N GLY A 71 -9.05 10.35 -0.07
CA GLY A 71 -8.19 11.02 0.89
C GLY A 71 -7.60 10.13 1.96
N ASP A 72 -8.01 8.88 2.04
CA ASP A 72 -7.40 7.96 3.00
C ASP A 72 -5.94 7.71 2.65
N GLU A 73 -5.17 7.35 3.66
CA GLU A 73 -3.75 7.06 3.52
C GLU A 73 -3.49 5.62 3.90
N VAL A 74 -2.86 4.87 3.01
CA VAL A 74 -2.53 3.47 3.23
C VAL A 74 -1.01 3.33 3.22
N ALA A 75 -0.45 2.77 4.27
CA ALA A 75 0.98 2.57 4.38
C ALA A 75 1.30 1.08 4.43
N PHE A 76 2.29 0.67 3.65
CA PHE A 76 2.80 -0.70 3.66
C PHE A 76 4.20 -0.67 4.25
N LEU A 77 4.33 -1.18 5.46
CA LEU A 77 5.62 -1.20 6.16
C LEU A 77 6.25 -2.57 6.07
N PRO A 78 7.52 -2.65 5.67
CA PRO A 78 8.20 -3.94 5.59
C PRO A 78 8.34 -4.54 6.98
N PRO A 79 8.50 -5.86 7.07
CA PRO A 79 8.76 -6.48 8.34
C PRO A 79 10.07 -5.98 8.90
N SER A 80 10.16 -5.90 10.22
CA SER A 80 11.40 -5.53 10.85
C SER A 80 12.41 -6.66 10.64
N SER A 81 13.44 -6.37 9.89
CA SER A 81 14.51 -7.33 9.68
C SER A 81 15.57 -7.21 10.75
N GLY A 82 15.42 -6.23 11.60
CA GLY A 82 16.44 -5.94 12.55
C GLY A 82 16.50 -6.93 13.63
N GLY A 83 15.75 -7.74 13.25
CA GLY A 83 16.05 -8.61 14.22
C GLY A 83 17.24 -8.14 14.33
#